data_71749cd3d294ad28efffee7a57c38795
#
_entry.id   71749cd3d294ad28efffee7a57c38795
#
_cell.length_a   1.000
_cell.length_b   1.000
_cell.length_c   1.000
_cell.angle_alpha   90.00
_cell.angle_beta   90.00
_cell.angle_gamma   90.00
#
_symmetry.space_group_name_H-M   'P 1'
#
loop_
_entity.id
_entity.type
_entity.pdbx_description
1 polymer ?
#
loop_
_entity_poly.entity_id
_entity_poly.type
_entity_poly.pdbx_seq_one_letter_code
_entity_poly.pdbx_strand_id
1 'polypeptide(L)'
;MDNPLENEQIRKYLNRVSAQLLFALPREERLKVRQEIRMHLDAMIQQEIAQGKSLAQATTEALHRFGDPKKIGRNIRKSWLQQNHGSLSQKFRWNWKRFFLVFIPYTLLTFVLYHFFPNVFNENRQHHPLTAIGYGLLHGIFMGSGS
;
A
#
# COMPACT_ATOMS: atom_id res chain seq x y z
N MET A 1 -33.75 3.23 -17.62
CA MET A 1 -34.03 3.95 -16.35
C MET A 1 -33.35 3.17 -15.23
N ASP A 2 -32.21 3.68 -14.77
CA ASP A 2 -31.44 3.03 -13.72
C ASP A 2 -32.21 3.20 -12.39
N ASN A 3 -32.58 2.08 -11.77
CA ASN A 3 -33.24 2.10 -10.47
C ASN A 3 -32.20 2.55 -9.41
N PRO A 4 -32.37 3.70 -8.73
CA PRO A 4 -31.41 4.24 -7.80
C PRO A 4 -31.10 3.30 -6.61
N LEU A 5 -32.04 2.45 -6.21
CA LEU A 5 -31.86 1.47 -5.11
C LEU A 5 -30.93 0.33 -5.49
N GLU A 6 -30.94 -0.06 -6.74
CA GLU A 6 -30.11 -1.13 -7.26
C GLU A 6 -28.65 -0.70 -7.39
N ASN A 7 -28.41 0.49 -7.90
CA ASN A 7 -27.07 1.07 -7.94
C ASN A 7 -26.51 1.22 -6.51
N GLU A 8 -27.36 1.41 -5.50
CA GLU A 8 -26.92 1.51 -4.12
C GLU A 8 -26.50 0.16 -3.51
N GLN A 9 -27.20 -0.94 -3.82
CA GLN A 9 -26.82 -2.28 -3.34
C GLN A 9 -25.46 -2.70 -3.91
N ILE A 10 -25.27 -2.56 -5.20
CA ILE A 10 -24.00 -2.82 -5.88
C ILE A 10 -22.89 -1.93 -5.30
N ARG A 11 -23.17 -0.64 -5.11
CA ARG A 11 -22.22 0.30 -4.53
C ARG A 11 -21.79 -0.10 -3.11
N LYS A 12 -22.75 -0.47 -2.26
CA LYS A 12 -22.47 -0.96 -0.89
C LYS A 12 -21.63 -2.23 -0.92
N TYR A 13 -21.93 -3.14 -1.81
CA TYR A 13 -21.16 -4.36 -2.00
C TYR A 13 -19.71 -4.05 -2.39
N LEU A 14 -19.50 -3.27 -3.44
CA LEU A 14 -18.17 -2.87 -3.92
C LEU A 14 -17.37 -2.11 -2.85
N ASN A 15 -18.01 -1.27 -2.05
CA ASN A 15 -17.37 -0.56 -0.95
C ASN A 15 -16.88 -1.53 0.14
N ARG A 16 -17.68 -2.58 0.47
CA ARG A 16 -17.27 -3.62 1.44
C ARG A 16 -16.08 -4.44 0.93
N VAL A 17 -16.03 -4.76 -0.36
CA VAL A 17 -14.85 -5.42 -0.97
C VAL A 17 -13.65 -4.48 -0.91
N SER A 18 -13.80 -3.24 -1.36
CA SER A 18 -12.72 -2.25 -1.40
C SER A 18 -12.13 -1.96 -0.02
N ALA A 19 -12.94 -1.98 1.04
CA ALA A 19 -12.48 -1.79 2.40
C ALA A 19 -11.46 -2.85 2.85
N GLN A 20 -11.55 -4.08 2.32
CA GLN A 20 -10.58 -5.16 2.62
C GLN A 20 -9.24 -4.95 1.90
N LEU A 21 -9.20 -4.08 0.89
CA LEU A 21 -8.05 -3.86 0.03
C LEU A 21 -7.27 -2.58 0.37
N LEU A 22 -7.82 -1.72 1.26
CA LEU A 22 -7.31 -0.37 1.53
C LEU A 22 -5.81 -0.32 1.89
N PHE A 23 -5.37 -1.24 2.74
CA PHE A 23 -3.99 -1.25 3.24
C PHE A 23 -3.06 -2.21 2.50
N ALA A 24 -3.58 -2.97 1.53
CA ALA A 24 -2.81 -3.98 0.84
C ALA A 24 -2.50 -3.61 -0.61
N LEU A 25 -3.43 -2.95 -1.31
CA LEU A 25 -3.30 -2.62 -2.72
C LEU A 25 -3.15 -1.11 -2.94
N PRO A 26 -2.31 -0.70 -3.92
CA PRO A 26 -2.28 0.68 -4.41
C PRO A 26 -3.66 1.14 -4.90
N ARG A 27 -3.89 2.45 -4.89
CA ARG A 27 -5.19 3.03 -5.30
C ARG A 27 -5.62 2.59 -6.70
N GLU A 28 -4.68 2.59 -7.65
CA GLU A 28 -4.94 2.22 -9.05
C GLU A 28 -5.40 0.77 -9.18
N GLU A 29 -4.74 -0.15 -8.49
CA GLU A 29 -5.11 -1.56 -8.51
C GLU A 29 -6.47 -1.80 -7.85
N ARG A 30 -6.80 -1.07 -6.78
CA ARG A 30 -8.13 -1.13 -6.17
C ARG A 30 -9.23 -0.67 -7.13
N LEU A 31 -8.97 0.35 -7.95
CA LEU A 31 -9.93 0.83 -8.95
C LEU A 31 -10.14 -0.20 -10.06
N LYS A 32 -9.07 -0.85 -10.54
CA LYS A 32 -9.17 -1.95 -11.53
C LYS A 32 -10.01 -3.10 -10.98
N VAL A 33 -9.68 -3.59 -9.80
CA VAL A 33 -10.43 -4.67 -9.13
C VAL A 33 -11.91 -4.30 -8.96
N ARG A 34 -12.21 -3.05 -8.55
CA ARG A 34 -13.58 -2.56 -8.41
C ARG A 34 -14.33 -2.60 -9.74
N GLN A 35 -13.68 -2.18 -10.82
CA GLN A 35 -14.26 -2.18 -12.16
C GLN A 35 -14.51 -3.60 -12.67
N GLU A 36 -13.56 -4.51 -12.47
CA GLU A 36 -13.71 -5.92 -12.85
C GLU A 36 -14.89 -6.59 -12.13
N ILE A 37 -14.99 -6.39 -10.79
CA ILE A 37 -16.11 -6.94 -10.03
C ILE A 37 -17.44 -6.37 -10.52
N ARG A 38 -17.49 -5.06 -10.82
CA ARG A 38 -18.71 -4.44 -11.37
C ARG A 38 -19.11 -5.06 -12.68
N MET A 39 -18.18 -5.21 -13.64
CA MET A 39 -18.48 -5.84 -14.94
C MET A 39 -19.01 -7.26 -14.78
N HIS A 40 -18.43 -8.05 -13.86
CA HIS A 40 -18.93 -9.41 -13.61
C HIS A 40 -20.32 -9.42 -12.99
N LEU A 41 -20.60 -8.52 -12.02
CA LEU A 41 -21.94 -8.38 -11.44
C LEU A 41 -22.95 -7.95 -12.49
N ASP A 42 -22.62 -6.96 -13.33
CA ASP A 42 -23.51 -6.48 -14.40
C ASP A 42 -23.82 -7.61 -15.39
N ALA A 43 -22.83 -8.44 -15.78
CA ALA A 43 -23.04 -9.60 -16.66
C ALA A 43 -23.96 -10.65 -16.00
N MET A 44 -23.79 -10.93 -14.70
CA MET A 44 -24.66 -11.86 -13.97
C MET A 44 -26.08 -11.33 -13.87
N ILE A 45 -26.27 -10.05 -13.60
CA ILE A 45 -27.59 -9.40 -13.54
C ILE A 45 -28.28 -9.51 -14.90
N GLN A 46 -27.59 -9.22 -15.99
CA GLN A 46 -28.15 -9.36 -17.34
C GLN A 46 -28.57 -10.80 -17.65
N GLN A 47 -27.79 -11.78 -17.20
CA GLN A 47 -28.13 -13.19 -17.34
C GLN A 47 -29.42 -13.55 -16.60
N GLU A 48 -29.60 -13.05 -15.36
CA GLU A 48 -30.80 -13.30 -14.57
C GLU A 48 -32.06 -12.60 -15.17
N ILE A 49 -31.86 -11.38 -15.73
CA ILE A 49 -32.94 -10.67 -16.45
C ILE A 49 -33.36 -11.46 -17.70
N ALA A 50 -32.39 -11.99 -18.44
CA ALA A 50 -32.71 -12.83 -19.63
C ALA A 50 -33.51 -14.10 -19.29
N GLN A 51 -33.46 -14.53 -18.00
CA GLN A 51 -34.30 -15.64 -17.50
C GLN A 51 -35.68 -15.18 -17.02
N GLY A 52 -36.06 -13.91 -17.26
CA GLY A 52 -37.38 -13.36 -16.94
C GLY A 52 -37.51 -12.80 -15.50
N LYS A 53 -36.41 -12.66 -14.75
CA LYS A 53 -36.45 -12.06 -13.41
C LYS A 53 -36.55 -10.53 -13.52
N SER A 54 -37.21 -9.92 -12.53
CA SER A 54 -37.17 -8.46 -12.40
C SER A 54 -35.75 -8.01 -12.03
N LEU A 55 -35.44 -6.77 -12.38
CA LEU A 55 -34.13 -6.17 -12.11
C LEU A 55 -33.72 -6.27 -10.63
N ALA A 56 -34.67 -6.00 -9.69
CA ALA A 56 -34.42 -6.12 -8.26
C ALA A 56 -34.11 -7.57 -7.81
N GLN A 57 -34.83 -8.55 -8.37
CA GLN A 57 -34.58 -9.96 -8.10
C GLN A 57 -33.24 -10.40 -8.70
N ALA A 58 -32.95 -10.01 -9.94
CA ALA A 58 -31.72 -10.29 -10.64
C ALA A 58 -30.49 -9.76 -9.88
N THR A 59 -30.58 -8.53 -9.36
CA THR A 59 -29.51 -7.92 -8.56
C THR A 59 -29.26 -8.68 -7.27
N THR A 60 -30.34 -9.01 -6.54
CA THR A 60 -30.23 -9.76 -5.29
C THR A 60 -29.62 -11.12 -5.50
N GLU A 61 -30.07 -11.84 -6.52
CA GLU A 61 -29.57 -13.17 -6.87
C GLU A 61 -28.11 -13.13 -7.31
N ALA A 62 -27.75 -12.16 -8.16
CA ALA A 62 -26.36 -11.97 -8.62
C ALA A 62 -25.42 -11.68 -7.42
N LEU A 63 -25.80 -10.81 -6.49
CA LEU A 63 -25.01 -10.53 -5.30
C LEU A 63 -24.89 -11.75 -4.38
N HIS A 64 -25.94 -12.53 -4.24
CA HIS A 64 -25.93 -13.76 -3.45
C HIS A 64 -25.01 -14.81 -4.08
N ARG A 65 -25.10 -15.05 -5.39
CA ARG A 65 -24.24 -15.99 -6.13
C ARG A 65 -22.78 -15.55 -6.17
N PHE A 66 -22.52 -14.25 -6.23
CA PHE A 66 -21.17 -13.71 -6.22
C PHE A 66 -20.46 -13.97 -4.90
N GLY A 67 -21.21 -13.98 -3.79
CA GLY A 67 -20.77 -14.39 -2.46
C GLY A 67 -20.46 -13.25 -1.50
N ASP A 68 -19.86 -13.59 -0.35
CA ASP A 68 -19.58 -12.62 0.72
C ASP A 68 -18.47 -11.62 0.31
N PRO A 69 -18.76 -10.31 0.30
CA PRO A 69 -17.81 -9.28 -0.10
C PRO A 69 -16.53 -9.26 0.76
N LYS A 70 -16.64 -9.61 2.05
CA LYS A 70 -15.46 -9.69 2.94
C LYS A 70 -14.55 -10.86 2.55
N LYS A 71 -15.14 -12.02 2.21
CA LYS A 71 -14.38 -13.20 1.80
C LYS A 71 -13.66 -12.95 0.46
N ILE A 72 -14.36 -12.37 -0.51
CA ILE A 72 -13.81 -12.01 -1.81
C ILE A 72 -12.66 -11.02 -1.65
N GLY A 73 -12.86 -9.92 -0.93
CA GLY A 73 -11.81 -8.93 -0.70
C GLY A 73 -10.58 -9.53 -0.01
N ARG A 74 -10.76 -10.43 0.97
CA ARG A 74 -9.63 -11.13 1.61
C ARG A 74 -8.89 -12.05 0.64
N ASN A 75 -9.59 -12.76 -0.22
CA ASN A 75 -8.98 -13.65 -1.20
C ASN A 75 -8.15 -12.85 -2.22
N ILE A 76 -8.70 -11.78 -2.76
CA ILE A 76 -8.00 -10.87 -3.69
C ILE A 76 -6.74 -10.30 -3.01
N ARG A 77 -6.87 -9.82 -1.78
CA ARG A 77 -5.73 -9.34 -1.00
C ARG A 77 -4.65 -10.40 -0.85
N LYS A 78 -5.03 -11.63 -0.51
CA LYS A 78 -4.09 -12.75 -0.34
C LYS A 78 -3.37 -13.09 -1.64
N SER A 79 -4.09 -13.19 -2.74
CA SER A 79 -3.51 -13.47 -4.07
C SER A 79 -2.56 -12.36 -4.51
N TRP A 80 -2.95 -11.10 -4.32
CA TRP A 80 -2.11 -9.95 -4.66
C TRP A 80 -0.82 -9.92 -3.85
N LEU A 81 -0.91 -10.15 -2.54
CA LEU A 81 0.27 -10.24 -1.68
C LEU A 81 1.18 -11.39 -2.10
N GLN A 82 0.64 -12.56 -2.41
CA GLN A 82 1.44 -13.70 -2.88
C GLN A 82 2.20 -13.38 -4.17
N GLN A 83 1.55 -12.73 -5.13
CA GLN A 83 2.16 -12.34 -6.39
C GLN A 83 3.23 -11.24 -6.23
N ASN A 84 3.05 -10.33 -5.28
CA ASN A 84 3.92 -9.17 -5.09
C ASN A 84 4.96 -9.32 -3.97
N HIS A 85 4.90 -10.37 -3.15
CA HIS A 85 5.91 -10.61 -2.09
C HIS A 85 7.33 -10.73 -2.64
N GLY A 86 7.52 -11.29 -3.82
CA GLY A 86 8.82 -11.35 -4.49
C GLY A 86 9.39 -9.97 -4.87
N SER A 87 8.53 -9.06 -5.31
CA SER A 87 8.91 -7.72 -5.77
C SER A 87 9.28 -6.76 -4.62
N LEU A 88 8.54 -6.79 -3.51
CA LEU A 88 8.80 -5.90 -2.36
C LEU A 88 10.05 -6.33 -1.59
N SER A 89 10.25 -7.63 -1.36
CA SER A 89 11.43 -8.13 -0.69
C SER A 89 12.71 -7.89 -1.50
N GLN A 90 12.63 -7.97 -2.84
CA GLN A 90 13.77 -7.75 -3.72
C GLN A 90 14.15 -6.27 -3.81
N LYS A 91 13.18 -5.34 -3.91
CA LYS A 91 13.42 -3.89 -3.89
C LYS A 91 13.96 -3.43 -2.53
N PHE A 92 13.44 -3.97 -1.43
CA PHE A 92 13.89 -3.65 -0.07
C PHE A 92 15.32 -4.16 0.18
N ARG A 93 15.64 -5.42 -0.18
CA ARG A 93 16.99 -5.99 -0.06
C ARG A 93 18.04 -5.24 -0.89
N TRP A 94 17.69 -4.74 -2.07
CA TRP A 94 18.59 -3.97 -2.91
C TRP A 94 18.95 -2.61 -2.29
N ASN A 95 17.98 -1.92 -1.71
CA ASN A 95 18.22 -0.65 -1.03
C ASN A 95 19.07 -0.80 0.24
N TRP A 96 18.87 -1.88 1.02
CA TRP A 96 19.67 -2.15 2.21
C TRP A 96 21.14 -2.43 1.88
N LYS A 97 21.42 -3.20 0.83
CA LYS A 97 22.81 -3.44 0.38
C LYS A 97 23.52 -2.14 0.00
N ARG A 98 22.86 -1.25 -0.73
CA ARG A 98 23.40 0.08 -1.07
C ARG A 98 23.57 0.97 0.15
N PHE A 99 22.60 0.96 1.06
CA PHE A 99 22.68 1.72 2.31
C PHE A 99 23.90 1.28 3.15
N PHE A 100 24.09 -0.02 3.37
CA PHE A 100 25.25 -0.52 4.12
C PHE A 100 26.57 -0.28 3.40
N LEU A 101 26.61 -0.34 2.08
CA LEU A 101 27.81 -0.10 1.29
C LEU A 101 28.32 1.36 1.42
N VAL A 102 27.44 2.31 1.67
CA VAL A 102 27.79 3.72 1.88
C VAL A 102 27.96 4.04 3.36
N PHE A 103 27.08 3.52 4.21
CA PHE A 103 27.02 3.87 5.63
C PHE A 103 28.19 3.27 6.43
N ILE A 104 28.59 2.03 6.15
CA ILE A 104 29.70 1.37 6.87
C ILE A 104 31.05 2.11 6.65
N PRO A 105 31.48 2.39 5.41
CA PRO A 105 32.74 3.10 5.21
C PRO A 105 32.69 4.54 5.73
N TYR A 106 31.53 5.20 5.69
CA TYR A 106 31.38 6.54 6.27
C TYR A 106 31.52 6.53 7.80
N THR A 107 30.89 5.57 8.50
CA THR A 107 31.02 5.45 9.96
C THR A 107 32.42 5.03 10.38
N LEU A 108 33.08 4.15 9.62
CA LEU A 108 34.46 3.76 9.84
C LEU A 108 35.42 4.95 9.65
N LEU A 109 35.22 5.74 8.58
CA LEU A 109 36.04 6.93 8.31
C LEU A 109 35.88 7.97 9.43
N THR A 110 34.64 8.24 9.86
CA THR A 110 34.40 9.19 10.96
C THR A 110 34.99 8.69 12.28
N PHE A 111 34.91 7.39 12.54
CA PHE A 111 35.51 6.79 13.73
C PHE A 111 37.04 6.90 13.72
N VAL A 112 37.68 6.60 12.59
CA VAL A 112 39.14 6.72 12.42
C VAL A 112 39.59 8.17 12.56
N LEU A 113 38.89 9.12 11.92
CA LEU A 113 39.18 10.54 12.02
C LEU A 113 39.05 11.03 13.45
N TYR A 114 38.01 10.61 14.17
CA TYR A 114 37.79 11.02 15.58
C TYR A 114 38.86 10.45 16.52
N HIS A 115 39.31 9.23 16.25
CA HIS A 115 40.27 8.52 17.14
C HIS A 115 41.72 8.94 16.87
N PHE A 116 42.10 9.14 15.61
CA PHE A 116 43.47 9.46 15.23
C PHE A 116 43.76 10.96 15.14
N PHE A 117 42.73 11.80 15.01
CA PHE A 117 42.88 13.26 14.87
C PHE A 117 41.98 14.02 15.88
N PRO A 118 42.12 13.78 17.20
CA PRO A 118 41.27 14.44 18.19
C PRO A 118 41.41 15.97 18.17
N ASN A 119 42.58 16.49 17.74
CA ASN A 119 42.84 17.92 17.69
C ASN A 119 42.07 18.64 16.56
N VAL A 120 41.75 17.96 15.47
CA VAL A 120 40.99 18.56 14.36
C VAL A 120 39.55 18.87 14.78
N PHE A 121 39.01 18.09 15.72
CA PHE A 121 37.64 18.25 16.18
C PHE A 121 37.52 19.07 17.48
N ASN A 122 38.61 19.30 18.20
CA ASN A 122 38.57 19.96 19.49
C ASN A 122 38.76 21.49 19.41
N GLU A 123 39.34 22.00 18.34
CA GLU A 123 39.68 23.42 18.20
C GLU A 123 38.50 24.30 17.75
N ASN A 124 37.34 23.72 17.39
CA ASN A 124 36.23 24.51 16.84
C ASN A 124 34.87 24.08 17.35
N ARG A 125 34.70 24.01 18.68
CA ARG A 125 33.39 23.70 19.30
C ARG A 125 32.30 24.75 19.06
N GLN A 126 32.63 25.91 18.49
CA GLN A 126 31.66 27.02 18.36
C GLN A 126 31.08 27.24 16.96
N HIS A 127 31.67 26.70 15.90
CA HIS A 127 31.21 27.05 14.53
C HIS A 127 31.35 25.95 13.47
N HIS A 128 31.02 24.70 13.74
CA HIS A 128 30.97 23.73 12.65
C HIS A 128 29.53 23.48 12.11
N PRO A 129 29.21 23.93 10.89
CA PRO A 129 27.91 23.70 10.26
C PRO A 129 27.61 22.20 10.03
N LEU A 130 28.66 21.36 10.01
CA LEU A 130 28.51 19.90 9.81
C LEU A 130 27.92 19.16 11.01
N THR A 131 28.14 19.66 12.24
CA THR A 131 27.51 19.09 13.44
C THR A 131 26.01 19.42 13.49
N ALA A 132 25.60 20.60 13.04
CA ALA A 132 24.20 20.99 12.93
C ALA A 132 23.45 20.16 11.91
N ILE A 133 24.08 19.80 10.77
CA ILE A 133 23.49 18.94 9.72
C ILE A 133 23.33 17.50 10.24
N GLY A 134 24.32 16.98 10.98
CA GLY A 134 24.25 15.64 11.57
C GLY A 134 23.13 15.51 12.62
N TYR A 135 22.97 16.50 13.49
CA TYR A 135 21.88 16.54 14.48
C TYR A 135 20.51 16.76 13.83
N GLY A 136 20.41 17.60 12.80
CA GLY A 136 19.17 17.84 12.05
C GLY A 136 18.66 16.61 11.32
N LEU A 137 19.56 15.84 10.69
CA LEU A 137 19.21 14.58 10.01
C LEU A 137 18.76 13.48 10.99
N LEU A 138 19.44 13.34 12.12
CA LEU A 138 19.03 12.37 13.16
C LEU A 138 17.70 12.74 13.80
N HIS A 139 17.46 14.03 14.06
CA HIS A 139 16.19 14.49 14.63
C HIS A 139 15.03 14.37 13.64
N GLY A 140 15.28 14.65 12.35
CA GLY A 140 14.27 14.52 11.30
C GLY A 140 13.83 13.07 11.04
N ILE A 141 14.75 12.10 11.15
CA ILE A 141 14.44 10.68 10.99
C ILE A 141 13.67 10.13 12.21
N PHE A 142 13.95 10.62 13.42
CA PHE A 142 13.29 10.13 14.64
C PHE A 142 11.93 10.77 14.92
N MET A 143 11.69 12.01 14.49
CA MET A 143 10.42 12.73 14.70
C MET A 143 9.43 12.60 13.55
N GLY A 144 9.87 12.14 12.37
CA GLY A 144 9.01 11.99 11.17
C GLY A 144 8.18 10.69 11.12
N SER A 145 8.25 9.82 12.14
CA SER A 145 7.51 8.54 12.15
C SER A 145 6.28 8.54 13.07
N GLY A 146 5.81 9.69 13.50
CA GLY A 146 4.69 9.85 14.43
C GLY A 146 3.60 10.78 13.90
N SER A 147 2.89 10.37 12.83
CA SER A 147 1.55 10.89 12.51
C SER A 147 0.87 9.97 11.49
#